data_9ac676fe2e22a16a4d06d9d60b2ecc6f
#
_entry.id   9ac676fe2e22a16a4d06d9d60b2ecc6f
#
_cell.length_a   1.000
_cell.length_b   1.000
_cell.length_c   1.000
_cell.angle_alpha   90.00
_cell.angle_beta   90.00
_cell.angle_gamma   90.00
#
_symmetry.space_group_name_H-M   'P 1'
#
loop_
_entity.id
_entity.type
_entity.pdbx_description
1 polymer ?
#
loop_
_entity_poly.entity_id
_entity_poly.type
_entity_poly.pdbx_seq_one_letter_code
_entity_poly.pdbx_strand_id
1 'polypeptide(L)'
;MATISRQEYNNLFGPTVGDKIRLGDTDLYVEIEKDLREYGDEVVYGGGKTIRDGMGLANTMTSEEGALDLVITNVTIIDANLGVVKADVGVKDGKIAGIGKAGNPNIMHGVHPDLVTSTATDAISGEHLILTAAGIDGHVHMISPQQAYACLSNGITTLFGGGIGPTDGSNGTTITSGRWNIERMLESIEGLPVNVGLLGKGNCSMNQPLEEQIEAGACGLKIHEDWGSTPAAIRAALGVADRFDVQVAIHSDTLNESGYVEDTIAAMDGRTIHTYHTEGAGGGHAPDLLKVASMPYVLPSSTNPTLPFGVNSQAELFDMIMVCHNLNPKIPSDVAFAESRVRPETQAAENVLHDLGILSMVSSDSQAMGRIGESFMRTFQMASFMKNACGKLAEDADGNDNFRVLRYIAKITINPAITYGVSDYLGSVEKGKVADLVLWEPQFFGAKPKMVIKGGLINWSNMGDPNASLPTPQPCYYRPMYGAFGRTLPETCLSFVSGAAFQSGIKERLHLHRMVQPVRRTRQLTKYNMVRNGGMPKIDVNPETVSYTHLTLPTIA
;
A
#
# COMPACT_ATOMS: atom_id res chain seq x y z
N MET A 1 -6.74 -19.65 41.64
CA MET A 1 -6.24 -18.92 40.48
C MET A 1 -5.01 -18.15 40.90
N ALA A 2 -3.92 -18.24 40.14
CA ALA A 2 -2.78 -17.36 40.34
C ALA A 2 -3.18 -15.97 39.80
N THR A 3 -2.80 -14.90 40.50
CA THR A 3 -3.03 -13.52 40.04
C THR A 3 -1.69 -12.86 39.79
N ILE A 4 -1.57 -12.17 38.68
CA ILE A 4 -0.41 -11.32 38.37
C ILE A 4 -0.86 -9.88 38.17
N SER A 5 0.02 -8.92 38.37
CA SER A 5 -0.29 -7.53 38.08
C SER A 5 -0.41 -7.30 36.56
N ARG A 6 -1.17 -6.26 36.15
CA ARG A 6 -1.26 -5.87 34.73
C ARG A 6 0.11 -5.57 34.13
N GLN A 7 1.00 -4.97 34.89
CA GLN A 7 2.35 -4.67 34.44
C GLN A 7 3.18 -5.94 34.20
N GLU A 8 3.08 -6.93 35.08
CA GLU A 8 3.74 -8.23 34.89
C GLU A 8 3.18 -8.96 33.68
N TYR A 9 1.84 -8.92 33.49
CA TYR A 9 1.19 -9.48 32.29
C TYR A 9 1.74 -8.81 31.02
N ASN A 10 1.80 -7.47 30.99
CA ASN A 10 2.33 -6.76 29.84
C ASN A 10 3.81 -7.07 29.58
N ASN A 11 4.61 -7.23 30.61
CA ASN A 11 6.02 -7.60 30.46
C ASN A 11 6.19 -9.00 29.84
N LEU A 12 5.26 -9.92 30.13
CA LEU A 12 5.32 -11.30 29.64
C LEU A 12 4.71 -11.47 28.26
N PHE A 13 3.56 -10.83 28.00
CA PHE A 13 2.70 -11.08 26.84
C PHE A 13 2.45 -9.84 25.98
N GLY A 14 3.06 -8.71 26.34
CA GLY A 14 2.82 -7.41 25.68
C GLY A 14 1.50 -6.76 26.10
N PRO A 15 1.20 -5.57 25.53
CA PRO A 15 0.01 -4.82 25.85
C PRO A 15 -1.26 -5.58 25.47
N THR A 16 -2.37 -5.34 26.20
CA THR A 16 -3.67 -5.98 26.01
C THR A 16 -4.82 -4.96 26.04
N VAL A 17 -6.07 -5.43 26.03
CA VAL A 17 -7.28 -4.59 25.93
C VAL A 17 -7.25 -3.37 26.86
N GLY A 18 -7.45 -2.20 26.29
CA GLY A 18 -7.42 -0.91 26.98
C GLY A 18 -6.02 -0.31 27.19
N ASP A 19 -4.95 -1.05 26.83
CA ASP A 19 -3.61 -0.47 26.81
C ASP A 19 -3.42 0.37 25.54
N LYS A 20 -2.69 1.48 25.72
CA LYS A 20 -2.40 2.43 24.64
C LYS A 20 -0.95 2.31 24.18
N ILE A 21 -0.76 2.36 22.87
CA ILE A 21 0.54 2.29 22.22
C ILE A 21 0.73 3.57 21.40
N ARG A 22 1.83 4.29 21.65
CA ARG A 22 2.26 5.41 20.82
C ARG A 22 2.89 4.87 19.53
N LEU A 23 2.54 5.46 18.41
CA LEU A 23 3.04 5.06 17.09
C LEU A 23 4.24 5.91 16.66
N GLY A 24 5.44 5.34 16.82
CA GLY A 24 6.69 5.99 16.43
C GLY A 24 6.92 7.33 17.11
N ASP A 25 7.54 8.25 16.38
CA ASP A 25 7.74 9.64 16.81
C ASP A 25 6.58 10.53 16.32
N THR A 26 5.37 10.12 16.63
CA THR A 26 4.12 10.85 16.32
C THR A 26 3.33 11.11 17.59
N ASP A 27 2.29 11.92 17.51
CA ASP A 27 1.34 12.13 18.61
C ASP A 27 0.12 11.19 18.53
N LEU A 28 0.21 10.14 17.74
CA LEU A 28 -0.85 9.15 17.57
C LEU A 28 -0.76 8.05 18.62
N TYR A 29 -1.90 7.74 19.23
CA TYR A 29 -2.05 6.66 20.20
C TYR A 29 -3.16 5.71 19.76
N VAL A 30 -2.85 4.43 19.64
CA VAL A 30 -3.85 3.39 19.45
C VAL A 30 -4.13 2.67 20.76
N GLU A 31 -5.39 2.27 20.96
CA GLU A 31 -5.83 1.46 22.08
C GLU A 31 -6.28 0.09 21.59
N ILE A 32 -5.84 -0.96 22.24
CA ILE A 32 -6.24 -2.33 21.89
C ILE A 32 -7.72 -2.53 22.26
N GLU A 33 -8.54 -2.84 21.26
CA GLU A 33 -9.99 -2.97 21.38
C GLU A 33 -10.42 -4.36 21.82
N LYS A 34 -9.69 -5.39 21.37
CA LYS A 34 -10.00 -6.81 21.61
C LYS A 34 -8.75 -7.63 21.77
N ASP A 35 -8.83 -8.66 22.60
CA ASP A 35 -7.85 -9.74 22.69
C ASP A 35 -8.52 -11.04 22.23
N LEU A 36 -7.97 -11.67 21.20
CA LEU A 36 -8.52 -12.89 20.59
C LEU A 36 -7.89 -14.16 21.18
N ARG A 37 -7.08 -14.01 22.21
CA ARG A 37 -6.45 -15.13 22.95
C ARG A 37 -7.21 -15.38 24.25
N GLU A 38 -6.70 -16.26 25.07
CA GLU A 38 -7.22 -16.59 26.39
C GLU A 38 -6.16 -16.27 27.45
N TYR A 39 -6.51 -15.41 28.43
CA TYR A 39 -5.60 -14.97 29.47
C TYR A 39 -5.13 -16.12 30.35
N GLY A 40 -3.83 -16.24 30.51
CA GLY A 40 -3.19 -17.25 31.36
C GLY A 40 -2.90 -18.58 30.66
N ASP A 41 -3.21 -18.68 29.36
CA ASP A 41 -2.93 -19.86 28.52
C ASP A 41 -2.31 -19.47 27.17
N GLU A 42 -1.51 -18.41 27.17
CA GLU A 42 -0.84 -17.90 25.97
C GLU A 42 0.34 -18.78 25.55
N VAL A 43 0.55 -18.91 24.24
CA VAL A 43 1.79 -19.49 23.71
C VAL A 43 2.89 -18.44 23.66
N VAL A 44 4.06 -18.78 24.17
CA VAL A 44 5.26 -17.92 24.20
C VAL A 44 6.48 -18.77 23.88
N TYR A 45 7.34 -18.27 23.00
CA TYR A 45 8.63 -18.88 22.69
C TYR A 45 9.73 -18.38 23.65
N GLY A 46 10.62 -19.28 24.06
CA GLY A 46 11.79 -18.96 24.87
C GLY A 46 12.17 -20.06 25.85
N GLY A 47 13.34 -19.93 26.48
CA GLY A 47 13.80 -20.85 27.51
C GLY A 47 12.84 -20.88 28.69
N GLY A 48 12.31 -22.06 29.00
CA GLY A 48 11.32 -22.26 30.08
C GLY A 48 9.92 -21.74 29.77
N LYS A 49 9.64 -21.33 28.53
CA LYS A 49 8.32 -20.86 28.08
C LYS A 49 7.45 -21.98 27.53
N THR A 50 6.26 -21.67 27.01
CA THR A 50 5.20 -22.63 26.70
C THR A 50 5.35 -23.35 25.36
N ILE A 51 6.03 -22.78 24.36
CA ILE A 51 6.27 -23.44 23.07
C ILE A 51 7.33 -24.50 23.23
N ARG A 52 6.91 -25.70 23.65
CA ARG A 52 7.72 -26.89 23.84
C ARG A 52 6.91 -28.13 23.51
N ASP A 53 7.59 -29.24 23.18
CA ASP A 53 6.96 -30.51 22.86
C ASP A 53 6.02 -31.01 23.98
N GLY A 54 4.83 -31.42 23.58
CA GLY A 54 3.77 -31.85 24.50
C GLY A 54 3.18 -30.77 25.39
N MET A 55 3.59 -29.52 25.20
CA MET A 55 3.01 -28.32 25.83
C MET A 55 2.32 -27.46 24.75
N GLY A 56 2.88 -26.32 24.43
CA GLY A 56 2.37 -25.49 23.33
C GLY A 56 2.56 -26.11 21.93
N LEU A 57 3.44 -27.08 21.75
CA LEU A 57 3.58 -27.85 20.51
C LEU A 57 2.81 -29.16 20.57
N ALA A 58 1.90 -29.37 19.64
CA ALA A 58 1.19 -30.62 19.44
C ALA A 58 2.14 -31.68 18.82
N ASN A 59 2.33 -32.79 19.51
CA ASN A 59 3.23 -33.87 19.07
C ASN A 59 2.55 -34.87 18.13
N THR A 60 1.28 -34.62 17.77
CA THR A 60 0.45 -35.52 16.96
C THR A 60 0.15 -34.98 15.58
N MET A 61 0.65 -33.79 15.23
CA MET A 61 0.36 -33.15 13.95
C MET A 61 1.61 -32.87 13.13
N THR A 62 1.52 -33.22 11.85
CA THR A 62 2.52 -32.91 10.82
C THR A 62 2.13 -31.65 10.04
N SER A 63 3.04 -31.14 9.20
CA SER A 63 2.75 -30.06 8.27
C SER A 63 1.63 -30.42 7.28
N GLU A 64 1.58 -31.66 6.80
CA GLU A 64 0.55 -32.16 5.87
C GLU A 64 -0.84 -32.23 6.53
N GLU A 65 -0.90 -32.44 7.83
CA GLU A 65 -2.15 -32.47 8.60
C GLU A 65 -2.63 -31.08 9.02
N GLY A 66 -1.92 -30.02 8.61
CA GLY A 66 -2.35 -28.63 8.78
C GLY A 66 -1.66 -27.87 9.92
N ALA A 67 -0.59 -28.42 10.54
CA ALA A 67 0.22 -27.63 11.47
C ALA A 67 0.83 -26.43 10.77
N LEU A 68 0.92 -25.31 11.49
CA LEU A 68 1.47 -24.05 10.97
C LEU A 68 2.94 -24.19 10.56
N ASP A 69 3.35 -23.45 9.54
CA ASP A 69 4.75 -23.28 9.18
C ASP A 69 5.42 -22.20 10.04
N LEU A 70 4.66 -21.14 10.36
CA LEU A 70 5.12 -20.02 11.19
C LEU A 70 3.96 -19.53 12.09
N VAL A 71 4.27 -19.20 13.34
CA VAL A 71 3.37 -18.48 14.25
C VAL A 71 4.01 -17.18 14.70
N ILE A 72 3.26 -16.08 14.65
CA ILE A 72 3.63 -14.80 15.27
C ILE A 72 2.78 -14.67 16.53
N THR A 73 3.42 -14.83 17.69
CA THR A 73 2.71 -14.91 18.97
C THR A 73 2.42 -13.54 19.54
N ASN A 74 1.27 -13.38 20.19
CA ASN A 74 0.96 -12.25 21.08
C ASN A 74 1.17 -10.87 20.44
N VAL A 75 0.90 -10.70 19.14
CA VAL A 75 1.17 -9.46 18.42
C VAL A 75 -0.02 -8.52 18.46
N THR A 76 0.24 -7.21 18.48
CA THR A 76 -0.79 -6.18 18.27
C THR A 76 -0.99 -5.94 16.79
N ILE A 77 -2.16 -6.25 16.26
CA ILE A 77 -2.51 -6.06 14.86
C ILE A 77 -3.17 -4.69 14.69
N ILE A 78 -2.72 -3.92 13.70
CA ILE A 78 -3.40 -2.70 13.23
C ILE A 78 -3.81 -2.96 11.78
N ASP A 79 -5.10 -3.18 11.57
CA ASP A 79 -5.64 -3.48 10.24
C ASP A 79 -6.95 -2.73 10.01
N ALA A 80 -7.13 -2.16 8.80
CA ALA A 80 -8.25 -1.30 8.47
C ALA A 80 -9.63 -1.97 8.62
N ASN A 81 -9.71 -3.29 8.40
CA ASN A 81 -10.94 -4.07 8.52
C ASN A 81 -11.10 -4.66 9.92
N LEU A 82 -10.02 -5.23 10.47
CA LEU A 82 -10.03 -5.94 11.75
C LEU A 82 -10.05 -4.99 12.95
N GLY A 83 -9.47 -3.80 12.84
CA GLY A 83 -9.30 -2.86 13.94
C GLY A 83 -7.93 -2.96 14.60
N VAL A 84 -7.84 -2.55 15.88
CA VAL A 84 -6.64 -2.67 16.72
C VAL A 84 -6.86 -3.84 17.68
N VAL A 85 -6.28 -4.99 17.38
CA VAL A 85 -6.55 -6.22 18.13
C VAL A 85 -5.28 -6.93 18.55
N LYS A 86 -5.37 -7.71 19.62
CA LYS A 86 -4.32 -8.58 20.11
C LYS A 86 -4.64 -10.02 19.72
N ALA A 87 -3.67 -10.71 19.09
CA ALA A 87 -3.86 -12.11 18.67
C ALA A 87 -2.51 -12.80 18.38
N ASP A 88 -2.58 -14.10 18.15
CA ASP A 88 -1.57 -14.84 17.41
C ASP A 88 -1.97 -14.88 15.93
N VAL A 89 -0.99 -14.86 15.05
CA VAL A 89 -1.19 -14.97 13.60
C VAL A 89 -0.43 -16.18 13.08
N GLY A 90 -1.14 -17.10 12.44
CA GLY A 90 -0.56 -18.29 11.84
C GLY A 90 -0.36 -18.15 10.35
N VAL A 91 0.76 -18.69 9.86
CA VAL A 91 1.07 -18.79 8.43
C VAL A 91 1.21 -20.24 8.03
N LYS A 92 0.58 -20.59 6.91
CA LYS A 92 0.64 -21.92 6.29
C LYS A 92 0.73 -21.80 4.77
N ASP A 93 1.68 -22.46 4.15
CA ASP A 93 1.87 -22.48 2.69
C ASP A 93 1.87 -21.06 2.07
N GLY A 94 2.59 -20.14 2.73
CA GLY A 94 2.73 -18.75 2.29
C GLY A 94 1.51 -17.86 2.49
N LYS A 95 0.45 -18.34 3.12
CA LYS A 95 -0.80 -17.63 3.38
C LYS A 95 -1.08 -17.47 4.86
N ILE A 96 -1.88 -16.47 5.22
CA ILE A 96 -2.42 -16.31 6.56
C ILE A 96 -3.42 -17.44 6.79
N ALA A 97 -3.09 -18.36 7.69
CA ALA A 97 -3.92 -19.50 8.04
C ALA A 97 -5.07 -19.08 8.97
N GLY A 98 -4.78 -18.18 9.91
CA GLY A 98 -5.76 -17.72 10.87
C GLY A 98 -5.23 -16.61 11.77
N ILE A 99 -6.14 -16.03 12.55
CA ILE A 99 -5.89 -14.98 13.55
C ILE A 99 -6.69 -15.37 14.80
N GLY A 100 -6.05 -15.45 15.94
CA GLY A 100 -6.72 -15.88 17.18
C GLY A 100 -5.75 -16.41 18.21
N LYS A 101 -6.10 -17.51 18.88
CA LYS A 101 -5.24 -18.23 19.81
C LYS A 101 -4.57 -19.41 19.13
N ALA A 102 -3.24 -19.41 19.06
CA ALA A 102 -2.44 -20.53 18.59
C ALA A 102 -2.10 -21.49 19.75
N GLY A 103 -1.66 -22.69 19.41
CA GLY A 103 -1.14 -23.64 20.39
C GLY A 103 -1.45 -25.10 20.12
N ASN A 104 -1.45 -25.88 21.19
CA ASN A 104 -1.71 -27.32 21.18
C ASN A 104 -3.13 -27.63 21.69
N PRO A 105 -4.08 -27.96 20.81
CA PRO A 105 -5.47 -28.18 21.22
C PRO A 105 -5.66 -29.39 22.14
N ASN A 106 -4.65 -30.28 22.27
CA ASN A 106 -4.74 -31.45 23.15
C ASN A 106 -4.68 -31.08 24.64
N ILE A 107 -4.06 -29.95 24.99
CA ILE A 107 -3.86 -29.53 26.38
C ILE A 107 -4.23 -28.07 26.65
N MET A 108 -4.37 -27.23 25.60
CA MET A 108 -4.72 -25.83 25.71
C MET A 108 -6.16 -25.62 25.27
N HIS A 109 -6.92 -24.86 26.07
CA HIS A 109 -8.30 -24.52 25.74
C HIS A 109 -8.37 -23.41 24.67
N GLY A 110 -9.42 -23.42 23.86
CA GLY A 110 -9.72 -22.32 22.93
C GLY A 110 -8.74 -22.12 21.77
N VAL A 111 -7.85 -23.07 21.49
CA VAL A 111 -6.97 -23.02 20.32
C VAL A 111 -7.80 -23.03 19.05
N HIS A 112 -7.54 -22.04 18.17
CA HIS A 112 -8.23 -21.97 16.89
C HIS A 112 -7.83 -23.15 16.00
N PRO A 113 -8.77 -23.84 15.32
CA PRO A 113 -8.48 -25.05 14.53
C PRO A 113 -7.37 -24.87 13.47
N ASP A 114 -7.27 -23.67 12.88
CA ASP A 114 -6.25 -23.37 11.87
C ASP A 114 -4.94 -22.82 12.48
N LEU A 115 -4.79 -22.79 13.80
CA LEU A 115 -3.63 -22.22 14.50
C LEU A 115 -2.90 -23.23 15.36
N VAL A 116 -2.91 -24.50 14.95
CA VAL A 116 -2.20 -25.56 15.67
C VAL A 116 -0.71 -25.46 15.40
N THR A 117 0.06 -25.34 16.49
CA THR A 117 1.53 -25.36 16.46
C THR A 117 2.06 -26.74 16.74
N SER A 118 3.11 -27.15 16.04
CA SER A 118 3.75 -28.46 16.20
C SER A 118 5.27 -28.36 15.96
N THR A 119 5.92 -29.50 15.83
CA THR A 119 7.35 -29.59 15.46
C THR A 119 7.64 -28.97 14.07
N ALA A 120 6.62 -28.79 13.22
CA ALA A 120 6.74 -28.16 11.91
C ALA A 120 6.72 -26.61 11.99
N THR A 121 6.40 -26.04 13.14
CA THR A 121 6.13 -24.60 13.29
C THR A 121 7.35 -23.85 13.82
N ASP A 122 7.78 -22.82 13.07
CA ASP A 122 8.71 -21.81 13.60
C ASP A 122 7.93 -20.67 14.28
N ALA A 123 8.60 -19.86 15.11
CA ALA A 123 7.95 -18.86 15.93
C ALA A 123 8.64 -17.49 15.88
N ILE A 124 7.83 -16.44 15.79
CA ILE A 124 8.25 -15.05 16.00
C ILE A 124 7.55 -14.52 17.25
N SER A 125 8.33 -14.04 18.21
CA SER A 125 7.82 -13.37 19.41
C SER A 125 7.28 -11.99 19.05
N GLY A 126 5.96 -11.86 19.08
CA GLY A 126 5.23 -10.63 18.74
C GLY A 126 4.77 -9.79 19.94
N GLU A 127 5.13 -10.18 21.17
CA GLU A 127 4.58 -9.65 22.44
C GLU A 127 4.60 -8.12 22.54
N HIS A 128 5.63 -7.49 22.01
CA HIS A 128 5.81 -6.03 22.03
C HIS A 128 5.89 -5.42 20.62
N LEU A 129 5.41 -6.16 19.62
CA LEU A 129 5.43 -5.72 18.22
C LEU A 129 4.03 -5.34 17.75
N ILE A 130 4.03 -4.47 16.74
CA ILE A 130 2.84 -4.17 15.94
C ILE A 130 2.97 -4.93 14.62
N LEU A 131 1.87 -5.52 14.17
CA LEU A 131 1.77 -6.18 12.87
C LEU A 131 0.76 -5.44 11.99
N THR A 132 1.15 -5.18 10.76
CA THR A 132 0.27 -4.63 9.71
C THR A 132 0.33 -5.51 8.47
N ALA A 133 -0.68 -5.42 7.62
CA ALA A 133 -0.51 -5.84 6.23
C ALA A 133 0.61 -5.02 5.59
N ALA A 134 1.33 -5.62 4.65
CA ALA A 134 2.33 -4.89 3.89
C ALA A 134 1.69 -3.86 2.94
N GLY A 135 2.42 -2.78 2.68
CA GLY A 135 1.95 -1.70 1.83
C GLY A 135 1.93 -2.05 0.35
N ILE A 136 1.05 -1.35 -0.35
CA ILE A 136 0.87 -1.42 -1.80
C ILE A 136 1.01 -0.02 -2.36
N ASP A 137 1.93 0.16 -3.30
CA ASP A 137 2.12 1.43 -3.99
C ASP A 137 1.49 1.37 -5.39
N GLY A 138 0.52 2.25 -5.62
CA GLY A 138 -0.26 2.31 -6.86
C GLY A 138 0.29 3.27 -7.91
N HIS A 139 1.47 3.88 -7.68
CA HIS A 139 2.05 4.89 -8.57
C HIS A 139 3.58 4.81 -8.56
N VAL A 140 4.14 3.93 -9.41
CA VAL A 140 5.58 3.63 -9.42
C VAL A 140 6.16 3.73 -10.82
N HIS A 141 7.25 4.50 -10.97
CA HIS A 141 8.05 4.55 -12.18
C HIS A 141 9.10 3.43 -12.15
N MET A 142 9.06 2.54 -13.13
CA MET A 142 9.98 1.39 -13.24
C MET A 142 11.27 1.83 -13.95
N ILE A 143 12.10 2.66 -13.27
CA ILE A 143 13.36 3.20 -13.81
C ILE A 143 14.52 2.33 -13.36
N SER A 144 14.65 2.07 -12.07
CA SER A 144 15.72 1.27 -11.50
C SER A 144 15.16 0.10 -10.67
N PRO A 145 15.58 -1.15 -10.91
CA PRO A 145 15.11 -2.30 -10.16
C PRO A 145 15.49 -2.26 -8.67
N GLN A 146 16.53 -1.49 -8.30
CA GLN A 146 16.97 -1.34 -6.92
C GLN A 146 15.94 -0.69 -6.02
N GLN A 147 14.92 0.00 -6.57
CA GLN A 147 13.80 0.53 -5.79
C GLN A 147 13.03 -0.57 -5.03
N ALA A 148 13.08 -1.83 -5.48
CA ALA A 148 12.49 -2.96 -4.78
C ALA A 148 13.04 -3.11 -3.35
N TYR A 149 14.32 -2.81 -3.14
CA TYR A 149 14.93 -2.84 -1.81
C TYR A 149 14.55 -1.61 -0.96
N ALA A 150 14.41 -0.45 -1.60
CA ALA A 150 13.94 0.75 -0.93
C ALA A 150 12.49 0.58 -0.45
N CYS A 151 11.60 -0.03 -1.25
CA CYS A 151 10.22 -0.27 -0.85
C CYS A 151 10.13 -1.26 0.31
N LEU A 152 10.87 -2.37 0.27
CA LEU A 152 10.91 -3.34 1.37
C LEU A 152 11.43 -2.72 2.67
N SER A 153 12.40 -1.80 2.60
CA SER A 153 12.93 -1.11 3.77
C SER A 153 11.89 -0.23 4.49
N ASN A 154 10.77 0.05 3.85
CA ASN A 154 9.64 0.79 4.44
C ASN A 154 8.33 -0.04 4.50
N GLY A 155 8.39 -1.36 4.32
CA GLY A 155 7.22 -2.24 4.46
C GLY A 155 6.28 -2.29 3.25
N ILE A 156 6.68 -1.75 2.10
CA ILE A 156 5.95 -1.89 0.83
C ILE A 156 6.40 -3.18 0.15
N THR A 157 5.47 -4.04 -0.24
CA THR A 157 5.77 -5.33 -0.91
C THR A 157 5.15 -5.46 -2.29
N THR A 158 4.31 -4.51 -2.70
CA THR A 158 3.57 -4.59 -3.96
C THR A 158 3.61 -3.26 -4.70
N LEU A 159 3.94 -3.31 -6.00
CA LEU A 159 4.14 -2.17 -6.87
C LEU A 159 3.22 -2.23 -8.08
N PHE A 160 2.43 -1.18 -8.31
CA PHE A 160 1.70 -0.97 -9.56
C PHE A 160 2.25 0.25 -10.28
N GLY A 161 2.59 0.10 -11.55
CA GLY A 161 3.16 1.17 -12.33
C GLY A 161 3.71 0.69 -13.66
N GLY A 162 4.70 1.39 -14.20
CA GLY A 162 5.30 1.04 -15.46
C GLY A 162 6.59 1.79 -15.76
N GLY A 163 7.23 1.42 -16.83
CA GLY A 163 8.52 1.89 -17.31
C GLY A 163 9.37 0.72 -17.82
N ILE A 164 10.52 1.04 -18.39
CA ILE A 164 11.47 0.06 -18.95
C ILE A 164 12.93 0.44 -18.66
N GLY A 165 13.16 1.19 -17.62
CA GLY A 165 14.47 1.79 -17.32
C GLY A 165 14.45 3.32 -17.48
N PRO A 166 15.62 4.00 -17.49
CA PRO A 166 15.73 5.45 -17.50
C PRO A 166 15.51 6.05 -18.89
N THR A 167 14.36 5.78 -19.50
CA THR A 167 13.93 6.48 -20.71
C THR A 167 13.11 7.71 -20.35
N ASP A 168 13.04 8.72 -21.22
CA ASP A 168 12.24 9.92 -20.96
C ASP A 168 10.76 9.57 -20.73
N GLY A 169 10.23 8.61 -21.49
CA GLY A 169 8.87 8.11 -21.28
C GLY A 169 8.66 7.42 -19.92
N SER A 170 9.65 6.71 -19.39
CA SER A 170 9.60 6.11 -18.05
C SER A 170 9.84 7.14 -16.95
N ASN A 171 10.69 8.13 -17.20
CA ASN A 171 10.95 9.23 -16.26
C ASN A 171 9.71 10.08 -16.05
N GLY A 172 9.01 10.44 -17.12
CA GLY A 172 7.78 11.25 -17.06
C GLY A 172 6.52 10.47 -16.72
N THR A 173 6.46 9.16 -17.02
CA THR A 173 5.21 8.41 -16.93
C THR A 173 5.37 7.00 -16.35
N THR A 174 4.33 6.48 -15.71
CA THR A 174 4.29 5.11 -15.15
C THR A 174 3.77 4.09 -16.18
N ILE A 175 4.37 4.07 -17.37
CA ILE A 175 3.86 3.34 -18.53
C ILE A 175 4.89 2.35 -19.05
N THR A 176 4.51 1.08 -19.18
CA THR A 176 5.22 0.08 -19.99
C THR A 176 4.50 -0.10 -21.30
N SER A 177 5.05 0.46 -22.39
CA SER A 177 4.35 0.59 -23.67
C SER A 177 4.50 -0.62 -24.58
N GLY A 178 3.39 -1.17 -25.06
CA GLY A 178 3.35 -2.17 -26.13
C GLY A 178 3.74 -3.57 -25.69
N ARG A 179 3.36 -4.56 -26.50
CA ARG A 179 3.53 -6.00 -26.22
C ARG A 179 4.95 -6.36 -25.85
N TRP A 180 5.93 -5.98 -26.67
CA TRP A 180 7.32 -6.36 -26.45
C TRP A 180 7.84 -5.94 -25.07
N ASN A 181 7.65 -4.67 -24.72
CA ASN A 181 8.16 -4.15 -23.46
C ASN A 181 7.44 -4.78 -22.25
N ILE A 182 6.12 -4.97 -22.32
CA ILE A 182 5.33 -5.61 -21.25
C ILE A 182 5.84 -7.03 -21.01
N GLU A 183 6.01 -7.83 -22.06
CA GLU A 183 6.49 -9.20 -21.94
C GLU A 183 7.92 -9.26 -21.38
N ARG A 184 8.85 -8.42 -21.89
CA ARG A 184 10.23 -8.36 -21.36
C ARG A 184 10.28 -7.87 -19.91
N MET A 185 9.43 -6.93 -19.53
CA MET A 185 9.36 -6.48 -18.14
C MET A 185 8.80 -7.57 -17.22
N LEU A 186 7.78 -8.35 -17.65
CA LEU A 186 7.29 -9.49 -16.88
C LEU A 186 8.37 -10.54 -16.63
N GLU A 187 9.24 -10.79 -17.60
CA GLU A 187 10.40 -11.68 -17.43
C GLU A 187 11.48 -11.06 -16.53
N SER A 188 11.72 -9.76 -16.67
CA SER A 188 12.78 -9.07 -15.91
C SER A 188 12.49 -8.97 -14.41
N ILE A 189 11.23 -8.84 -14.01
CA ILE A 189 10.84 -8.74 -12.60
C ILE A 189 10.89 -10.08 -11.85
N GLU A 190 11.15 -11.19 -12.52
CA GLU A 190 11.27 -12.53 -11.90
C GLU A 190 12.27 -12.57 -10.74
N GLY A 191 13.33 -11.78 -10.81
CA GLY A 191 14.37 -11.68 -9.78
C GLY A 191 14.10 -10.66 -8.68
N LEU A 192 12.96 -9.94 -8.69
CA LEU A 192 12.66 -8.92 -7.69
C LEU A 192 11.85 -9.49 -6.53
N PRO A 193 12.23 -9.20 -5.27
CA PRO A 193 11.55 -9.74 -4.09
C PRO A 193 10.28 -8.98 -3.71
N VAL A 194 9.49 -8.56 -4.69
CA VAL A 194 8.24 -7.80 -4.53
C VAL A 194 7.18 -8.28 -5.51
N ASN A 195 5.90 -8.04 -5.23
CA ASN A 195 4.83 -8.23 -6.20
C ASN A 195 4.79 -7.07 -7.18
N VAL A 196 4.44 -7.33 -8.44
CA VAL A 196 4.40 -6.28 -9.47
C VAL A 196 3.18 -6.45 -10.38
N GLY A 197 2.53 -5.33 -10.69
CA GLY A 197 1.55 -5.19 -11.77
C GLY A 197 1.97 -4.07 -12.72
N LEU A 198 2.04 -4.37 -14.03
CA LEU A 198 2.46 -3.42 -15.06
C LEU A 198 1.27 -2.71 -15.70
N LEU A 199 1.38 -1.38 -15.87
CA LEU A 199 0.39 -0.57 -16.57
C LEU A 199 0.85 -0.30 -18.02
N GLY A 200 0.00 -0.63 -18.98
CA GLY A 200 0.19 -0.33 -20.38
C GLY A 200 -0.14 1.13 -20.73
N LYS A 201 0.24 1.57 -21.93
CA LYS A 201 -0.04 2.93 -22.42
C LYS A 201 -1.53 3.07 -22.77
N GLY A 202 -2.25 3.92 -22.05
CA GLY A 202 -3.65 4.26 -22.29
C GLY A 202 -3.86 5.39 -23.32
N ASN A 203 -2.80 6.06 -23.73
CA ASN A 203 -2.84 7.21 -24.65
C ASN A 203 -3.03 6.74 -26.10
N CYS A 204 -4.24 6.28 -26.42
CA CYS A 204 -4.65 5.93 -27.76
C CYS A 204 -6.16 6.11 -27.90
N SER A 205 -6.60 6.70 -29.00
CA SER A 205 -8.03 6.88 -29.32
C SER A 205 -8.67 5.68 -30.01
N MET A 206 -7.92 4.60 -30.26
CA MET A 206 -8.38 3.36 -30.89
C MET A 206 -8.23 2.17 -29.93
N ASN A 207 -9.18 1.25 -29.94
CA ASN A 207 -9.23 0.13 -29.00
C ASN A 207 -8.13 -0.91 -29.24
N GLN A 208 -7.89 -1.31 -30.49
CA GLN A 208 -7.02 -2.43 -30.82
C GLN A 208 -5.59 -2.31 -30.23
N PRO A 209 -4.89 -1.18 -30.29
CA PRO A 209 -3.56 -1.04 -29.66
C PRO A 209 -3.60 -1.10 -28.12
N LEU A 210 -4.73 -0.78 -27.52
CA LEU A 210 -4.93 -0.90 -26.07
C LEU A 210 -5.18 -2.37 -25.67
N GLU A 211 -6.02 -3.06 -26.43
CA GLU A 211 -6.33 -4.48 -26.24
C GLU A 211 -5.08 -5.36 -26.33
N GLU A 212 -4.22 -5.10 -27.32
CA GLU A 212 -2.95 -5.80 -27.49
C GLU A 212 -2.08 -5.76 -26.21
N GLN A 213 -2.04 -4.62 -25.53
CA GLN A 213 -1.26 -4.47 -24.30
C GLN A 213 -1.87 -5.22 -23.12
N ILE A 214 -3.21 -5.23 -23.03
CA ILE A 214 -3.93 -6.01 -22.02
C ILE A 214 -3.69 -7.51 -22.23
N GLU A 215 -3.76 -7.98 -23.47
CA GLU A 215 -3.48 -9.38 -23.84
C GLU A 215 -1.99 -9.76 -23.65
N ALA A 216 -1.09 -8.78 -23.75
CA ALA A 216 0.34 -8.96 -23.47
C ALA A 216 0.68 -9.08 -21.99
N GLY A 217 -0.29 -8.80 -21.09
CA GLY A 217 -0.11 -8.95 -19.65
C GLY A 217 -0.21 -7.68 -18.82
N ALA A 218 -0.46 -6.51 -19.43
CA ALA A 218 -0.72 -5.31 -18.63
C ALA A 218 -1.95 -5.54 -17.74
N CYS A 219 -1.83 -5.24 -16.44
CA CYS A 219 -2.90 -5.38 -15.46
C CYS A 219 -3.82 -4.15 -15.40
N GLY A 220 -3.51 -3.12 -16.18
CA GLY A 220 -4.25 -1.87 -16.29
C GLY A 220 -3.66 -0.98 -17.38
N LEU A 221 -4.28 0.18 -17.58
CA LEU A 221 -3.82 1.20 -18.50
C LEU A 221 -3.51 2.49 -17.74
N LYS A 222 -2.46 3.19 -18.17
CA LYS A 222 -2.11 4.53 -17.66
C LYS A 222 -2.22 5.54 -18.78
N ILE A 223 -2.94 6.63 -18.52
CA ILE A 223 -3.00 7.83 -19.37
C ILE A 223 -2.14 8.92 -18.73
N HIS A 224 -1.34 9.60 -19.53
CA HIS A 224 -0.50 10.71 -19.08
C HIS A 224 -0.46 11.84 -20.11
N GLU A 225 -0.46 13.10 -19.64
CA GLU A 225 -0.48 14.27 -20.51
C GLU A 225 0.69 14.34 -21.51
N ASP A 226 1.90 13.94 -21.10
CA ASP A 226 3.08 13.92 -21.99
C ASP A 226 2.87 13.07 -23.25
N TRP A 227 1.91 12.16 -23.23
CA TRP A 227 1.48 11.34 -24.36
C TRP A 227 0.13 11.80 -24.96
N GLY A 228 -0.46 12.88 -24.43
CA GLY A 228 -1.76 13.40 -24.84
C GLY A 228 -2.95 12.73 -24.13
N SER A 229 -3.38 13.27 -22.97
CA SER A 229 -4.56 12.78 -22.25
C SER A 229 -5.87 13.39 -22.80
N THR A 230 -6.12 13.15 -24.08
CA THR A 230 -7.30 13.68 -24.79
C THR A 230 -8.60 12.99 -24.36
N PRO A 231 -9.76 13.66 -24.47
CA PRO A 231 -11.06 13.01 -24.21
C PRO A 231 -11.30 11.74 -25.03
N ALA A 232 -10.76 11.68 -26.26
CA ALA A 232 -10.85 10.48 -27.09
C ALA A 232 -10.03 9.32 -26.55
N ALA A 233 -8.81 9.55 -26.09
CA ALA A 233 -7.97 8.54 -25.43
C ALA A 233 -8.59 8.05 -24.13
N ILE A 234 -9.13 8.96 -23.30
CA ILE A 234 -9.82 8.60 -22.05
C ILE A 234 -11.01 7.67 -22.33
N ARG A 235 -11.87 8.02 -23.30
CA ARG A 235 -13.03 7.18 -23.67
C ARG A 235 -12.61 5.80 -24.18
N ALA A 236 -11.59 5.75 -25.03
CA ALA A 236 -11.10 4.48 -25.58
C ALA A 236 -10.50 3.58 -24.50
N ALA A 237 -9.63 4.14 -23.64
CA ALA A 237 -9.00 3.39 -22.54
C ALA A 237 -10.05 2.84 -21.56
N LEU A 238 -11.03 3.66 -21.16
CA LEU A 238 -12.11 3.22 -20.28
C LEU A 238 -13.01 2.18 -20.94
N GLY A 239 -13.29 2.30 -22.25
CA GLY A 239 -14.08 1.31 -22.99
C GLY A 239 -13.38 -0.05 -23.10
N VAL A 240 -12.07 -0.07 -23.29
CA VAL A 240 -11.27 -1.30 -23.25
C VAL A 240 -11.21 -1.85 -21.82
N ALA A 241 -10.97 -1.01 -20.85
CA ALA A 241 -10.93 -1.42 -19.45
C ALA A 241 -12.24 -2.06 -18.98
N ASP A 242 -13.39 -1.53 -19.38
CA ASP A 242 -14.71 -2.10 -19.04
C ASP A 242 -14.90 -3.51 -19.61
N ARG A 243 -14.34 -3.79 -20.80
CA ARG A 243 -14.42 -5.13 -21.41
C ARG A 243 -13.48 -6.16 -20.79
N PHE A 244 -12.32 -5.73 -20.33
CA PHE A 244 -11.26 -6.61 -19.83
C PHE A 244 -11.15 -6.65 -18.29
N ASP A 245 -12.00 -5.91 -17.60
CA ASP A 245 -11.98 -5.74 -16.13
C ASP A 245 -10.60 -5.38 -15.59
N VAL A 246 -10.04 -4.29 -16.09
CA VAL A 246 -8.76 -3.73 -15.66
C VAL A 246 -8.91 -2.26 -15.22
N GLN A 247 -8.00 -1.77 -14.39
CA GLN A 247 -8.03 -0.37 -13.94
C GLN A 247 -7.46 0.57 -14.99
N VAL A 248 -7.97 1.81 -15.02
CA VAL A 248 -7.35 2.93 -15.72
C VAL A 248 -6.86 3.94 -14.69
N ALA A 249 -5.57 4.28 -14.76
CA ALA A 249 -4.98 5.37 -13.99
C ALA A 249 -4.74 6.58 -14.90
N ILE A 250 -4.98 7.80 -14.39
CA ILE A 250 -4.81 9.01 -15.17
C ILE A 250 -4.00 10.09 -14.44
N HIS A 251 -3.04 10.65 -15.16
CA HIS A 251 -2.50 11.99 -15.00
C HIS A 251 -3.16 12.87 -16.09
N SER A 252 -4.03 13.77 -15.71
CA SER A 252 -4.83 14.55 -16.66
C SER A 252 -4.05 15.75 -17.25
N ASP A 253 -4.65 16.46 -18.15
CA ASP A 253 -4.04 17.53 -18.96
C ASP A 253 -3.85 18.82 -18.15
N THR A 254 -2.65 19.06 -17.64
CA THR A 254 -2.33 20.22 -16.78
C THR A 254 -2.51 21.55 -17.53
N LEU A 255 -2.11 21.59 -18.80
CA LEU A 255 -2.16 22.82 -19.62
C LEU A 255 -3.53 23.09 -20.25
N ASN A 256 -4.49 22.20 -20.05
CA ASN A 256 -5.80 22.28 -20.70
C ASN A 256 -5.71 22.34 -22.25
N GLU A 257 -4.72 21.65 -22.84
CA GLU A 257 -4.48 21.62 -24.29
C GLU A 257 -5.59 20.90 -25.05
N SER A 258 -6.18 19.89 -24.43
CA SER A 258 -7.23 19.02 -25.03
C SER A 258 -8.63 19.30 -24.47
N GLY A 259 -8.77 20.34 -23.69
CA GLY A 259 -10.00 20.73 -23.01
C GLY A 259 -9.78 20.97 -21.50
N TYR A 260 -10.81 21.44 -20.84
CA TYR A 260 -10.80 21.72 -19.40
C TYR A 260 -11.18 20.49 -18.57
N VAL A 261 -11.18 20.61 -17.26
CA VAL A 261 -11.55 19.52 -16.35
C VAL A 261 -12.95 18.95 -16.66
N GLU A 262 -13.88 19.78 -17.11
CA GLU A 262 -15.23 19.38 -17.50
C GLU A 262 -15.23 18.43 -18.72
N ASP A 263 -14.34 18.63 -19.69
CA ASP A 263 -14.20 17.76 -20.85
C ASP A 263 -13.63 16.38 -20.45
N THR A 264 -12.67 16.39 -19.53
CA THR A 264 -12.14 15.15 -18.93
C THR A 264 -13.21 14.42 -18.12
N ILE A 265 -13.99 15.11 -17.29
CA ILE A 265 -15.11 14.53 -16.54
C ILE A 265 -16.16 13.94 -17.49
N ALA A 266 -16.51 14.67 -18.55
CA ALA A 266 -17.43 14.18 -19.58
C ALA A 266 -16.88 12.96 -20.32
N ALA A 267 -15.56 12.85 -20.50
CA ALA A 267 -14.92 11.69 -21.11
C ALA A 267 -14.89 10.47 -20.19
N MET A 268 -14.82 10.68 -18.87
CA MET A 268 -14.92 9.61 -17.87
C MET A 268 -16.32 8.96 -17.87
N ASP A 269 -17.35 9.74 -18.10
CA ASP A 269 -18.75 9.29 -18.30
C ASP A 269 -19.24 8.37 -17.15
N GLY A 270 -18.95 8.75 -15.90
CA GLY A 270 -19.37 7.97 -14.72
C GLY A 270 -18.68 6.61 -14.54
N ARG A 271 -17.61 6.33 -15.29
CA ARG A 271 -16.86 5.06 -15.23
C ARG A 271 -15.72 5.13 -14.21
N THR A 272 -15.47 4.02 -13.53
CA THR A 272 -14.40 3.92 -12.53
C THR A 272 -13.04 4.31 -13.11
N ILE A 273 -12.32 5.19 -12.41
CA ILE A 273 -10.98 5.64 -12.79
C ILE A 273 -10.16 5.98 -11.54
N HIS A 274 -8.86 5.65 -11.55
CA HIS A 274 -7.91 6.06 -10.53
C HIS A 274 -7.21 7.36 -10.96
N THR A 275 -7.42 8.44 -10.24
CA THR A 275 -6.75 9.72 -10.51
C THR A 275 -5.50 9.84 -9.63
N TYR A 276 -4.35 10.11 -10.26
CA TYR A 276 -3.09 10.34 -9.59
C TYR A 276 -2.99 11.78 -9.09
N HIS A 277 -2.21 12.01 -8.01
CA HIS A 277 -1.97 13.34 -7.43
C HIS A 277 -3.19 14.29 -7.64
N THR A 278 -4.34 13.82 -7.18
CA THR A 278 -5.67 14.45 -7.44
C THR A 278 -5.77 15.86 -6.83
N GLU A 279 -4.90 16.21 -5.90
CA GLU A 279 -4.73 17.57 -5.36
C GLU A 279 -4.11 18.52 -6.38
N GLY A 280 -3.47 18.01 -7.44
CA GLY A 280 -2.88 18.79 -8.53
C GLY A 280 -1.40 19.14 -8.36
N ALA A 281 -0.73 18.78 -7.27
CA ALA A 281 0.68 19.11 -7.05
C ALA A 281 1.62 18.36 -8.02
N GLY A 282 1.32 17.11 -8.32
CA GLY A 282 2.06 16.29 -9.30
C GLY A 282 1.65 16.54 -10.75
N GLY A 283 0.64 17.35 -11.00
CA GLY A 283 0.06 17.66 -12.32
C GLY A 283 -1.42 17.30 -12.43
N GLY A 284 -2.03 17.68 -13.52
CA GLY A 284 -3.45 17.58 -13.80
C GLY A 284 -4.11 18.93 -13.94
N HIS A 285 -5.33 18.97 -14.46
CA HIS A 285 -6.03 20.23 -14.80
C HIS A 285 -5.85 21.31 -13.73
N ALA A 286 -5.25 22.41 -14.14
CA ALA A 286 -5.06 23.56 -13.26
C ALA A 286 -6.13 24.63 -13.55
N PRO A 287 -6.75 25.23 -12.49
CA PRO A 287 -6.46 25.02 -11.07
C PRO A 287 -7.40 24.02 -10.37
N ASP A 288 -8.28 23.33 -11.07
CA ASP A 288 -9.53 22.80 -10.53
C ASP A 288 -9.69 21.27 -10.64
N LEU A 289 -8.60 20.53 -10.89
CA LEU A 289 -8.61 19.06 -10.89
C LEU A 289 -9.30 18.47 -9.65
N LEU A 290 -9.16 19.12 -8.51
CA LEU A 290 -9.69 18.62 -7.23
C LEU A 290 -11.21 18.40 -7.25
N LYS A 291 -11.96 19.03 -8.17
CA LYS A 291 -13.40 18.78 -8.37
C LYS A 291 -13.71 17.30 -8.58
N VAL A 292 -12.81 16.53 -9.21
CA VAL A 292 -13.03 15.09 -9.47
C VAL A 292 -13.07 14.26 -8.19
N ALA A 293 -12.45 14.72 -7.10
CA ALA A 293 -12.46 14.02 -5.81
C ALA A 293 -13.88 13.97 -5.17
N SER A 294 -14.83 14.77 -5.64
CA SER A 294 -16.23 14.70 -5.21
C SER A 294 -17.07 13.68 -5.97
N MET A 295 -16.50 13.02 -6.99
CA MET A 295 -17.24 12.11 -7.86
C MET A 295 -17.19 10.66 -7.33
N PRO A 296 -18.33 9.93 -7.32
CA PRO A 296 -18.37 8.59 -6.72
C PRO A 296 -17.52 7.55 -7.44
N TYR A 297 -17.30 7.69 -8.75
CA TYR A 297 -16.55 6.75 -9.57
C TYR A 297 -15.05 7.08 -9.69
N VAL A 298 -14.61 8.19 -9.09
CA VAL A 298 -13.20 8.56 -9.04
C VAL A 298 -12.56 8.01 -7.78
N LEU A 299 -11.45 7.29 -7.93
CA LEU A 299 -10.65 6.75 -6.85
C LEU A 299 -9.37 7.61 -6.74
N PRO A 300 -9.34 8.63 -5.86
CA PRO A 300 -8.27 9.61 -5.84
C PRO A 300 -7.08 9.16 -5.00
N SER A 301 -5.87 9.46 -5.47
CA SER A 301 -4.63 9.30 -4.70
C SER A 301 -3.79 10.57 -4.68
N SER A 302 -2.92 10.68 -3.69
CA SER A 302 -1.85 11.66 -3.56
C SER A 302 -0.49 11.00 -3.62
N THR A 303 0.57 11.81 -3.74
CA THR A 303 1.95 11.36 -3.74
C THR A 303 2.71 11.85 -2.51
N ASN A 304 3.68 11.08 -2.03
CA ASN A 304 4.26 11.28 -0.70
C ASN A 304 5.16 12.52 -0.52
N PRO A 305 5.79 13.16 -1.53
CA PRO A 305 6.61 14.35 -1.30
C PRO A 305 5.86 15.55 -0.74
N THR A 306 4.57 15.64 -1.02
CA THR A 306 3.70 16.72 -0.50
C THR A 306 3.17 16.46 0.90
N LEU A 307 3.42 15.29 1.48
CA LEU A 307 2.82 14.81 2.71
C LEU A 307 3.80 14.83 3.90
N PRO A 308 3.48 15.53 5.01
CA PRO A 308 2.53 16.65 5.08
C PRO A 308 3.08 17.88 4.35
N PHE A 309 2.20 18.71 3.80
CA PHE A 309 2.61 19.98 3.19
C PHE A 309 3.40 20.85 4.17
N GLY A 310 4.56 21.32 3.75
CA GLY A 310 5.48 22.12 4.56
C GLY A 310 6.22 23.17 3.75
N VAL A 311 7.04 23.98 4.43
CA VAL A 311 7.69 25.18 3.87
C VAL A 311 8.50 24.91 2.60
N ASN A 312 9.16 23.76 2.50
CA ASN A 312 10.03 23.42 1.37
C ASN A 312 9.34 22.59 0.27
N SER A 313 8.08 22.17 0.48
CA SER A 313 7.40 21.25 -0.44
C SER A 313 7.30 21.81 -1.85
N GLN A 314 7.01 23.10 -1.98
CA GLN A 314 6.89 23.76 -3.29
C GLN A 314 8.22 23.79 -4.05
N ALA A 315 9.32 24.21 -3.40
CA ALA A 315 10.62 24.29 -4.04
C ALA A 315 11.14 22.90 -4.47
N GLU A 316 10.95 21.90 -3.61
CA GLU A 316 11.33 20.51 -3.91
C GLU A 316 10.56 19.97 -5.12
N LEU A 317 9.24 20.19 -5.17
CA LEU A 317 8.42 19.76 -6.31
C LEU A 317 8.78 20.47 -7.60
N PHE A 318 9.11 21.76 -7.54
CA PHE A 318 9.53 22.50 -8.71
C PHE A 318 10.79 21.89 -9.35
N ASP A 319 11.80 21.61 -8.54
CA ASP A 319 13.03 20.95 -9.02
C ASP A 319 12.74 19.55 -9.58
N MET A 320 11.87 18.79 -8.95
CA MET A 320 11.48 17.45 -9.42
C MET A 320 10.79 17.52 -10.79
N ILE A 321 9.85 18.45 -10.99
CA ILE A 321 9.15 18.63 -12.27
C ILE A 321 10.14 18.98 -13.38
N MET A 322 11.05 19.91 -13.14
CA MET A 322 12.06 20.30 -14.13
C MET A 322 12.85 19.09 -14.63
N VAL A 323 13.17 18.16 -13.75
CA VAL A 323 13.97 16.95 -14.09
C VAL A 323 13.10 15.89 -14.74
N CYS A 324 11.97 15.51 -14.13
CA CYS A 324 11.21 14.34 -14.59
C CYS A 324 10.49 14.56 -15.93
N HIS A 325 10.12 15.80 -16.25
CA HIS A 325 9.50 16.16 -17.53
C HIS A 325 10.51 16.65 -18.58
N ASN A 326 11.81 16.46 -18.37
CA ASN A 326 12.87 16.84 -19.30
C ASN A 326 12.81 18.34 -19.68
N LEU A 327 12.49 19.19 -18.70
CA LEU A 327 12.40 20.63 -18.86
C LEU A 327 13.78 21.31 -18.74
N ASN A 328 13.95 22.42 -19.40
CA ASN A 328 15.21 23.17 -19.41
C ASN A 328 15.04 24.53 -18.68
N PRO A 329 15.74 24.77 -17.56
CA PRO A 329 15.63 26.03 -16.80
C PRO A 329 16.07 27.28 -17.57
N LYS A 330 16.69 27.11 -18.74
CA LYS A 330 17.07 28.22 -19.65
C LYS A 330 15.98 28.58 -20.66
N ILE A 331 14.91 27.78 -20.73
CA ILE A 331 13.77 28.02 -21.63
C ILE A 331 12.62 28.59 -20.81
N PRO A 332 12.22 29.86 -21.04
CA PRO A 332 11.17 30.51 -20.24
C PRO A 332 9.83 29.78 -20.26
N SER A 333 9.44 29.16 -21.37
CA SER A 333 8.20 28.38 -21.46
C SER A 333 8.23 27.14 -20.61
N ASP A 334 9.38 26.48 -20.46
CA ASP A 334 9.52 25.29 -19.61
C ASP A 334 9.42 25.67 -18.12
N VAL A 335 10.04 26.79 -17.75
CA VAL A 335 9.93 27.34 -16.39
C VAL A 335 8.47 27.72 -16.09
N ALA A 336 7.80 28.41 -16.99
CA ALA A 336 6.39 28.80 -16.85
C ALA A 336 5.47 27.57 -16.74
N PHE A 337 5.77 26.49 -17.46
CA PHE A 337 5.05 25.21 -17.32
C PHE A 337 5.20 24.64 -15.91
N ALA A 338 6.42 24.54 -15.38
CA ALA A 338 6.67 24.06 -14.04
C ALA A 338 5.98 24.93 -12.96
N GLU A 339 6.06 26.26 -13.09
CA GLU A 339 5.40 27.21 -12.18
C GLU A 339 3.87 27.09 -12.22
N SER A 340 3.28 26.75 -13.36
CA SER A 340 1.83 26.56 -13.48
C SER A 340 1.31 25.35 -12.72
N ARG A 341 2.16 24.33 -12.49
CA ARG A 341 1.81 23.08 -11.82
C ARG A 341 2.01 23.13 -10.32
N VAL A 342 3.04 23.82 -9.85
CA VAL A 342 3.42 23.84 -8.42
C VAL A 342 2.80 25.06 -7.75
N ARG A 343 1.69 24.84 -7.05
CA ARG A 343 0.94 25.90 -6.36
C ARG A 343 0.73 25.56 -4.89
N PRO A 344 1.13 26.45 -3.96
CA PRO A 344 0.96 26.20 -2.52
C PRO A 344 -0.48 25.94 -2.10
N GLU A 345 -1.42 26.62 -2.76
CA GLU A 345 -2.84 26.54 -2.44
C GLU A 345 -3.40 25.13 -2.66
N THR A 346 -3.02 24.47 -3.75
CA THR A 346 -3.48 23.09 -4.03
C THR A 346 -2.89 22.09 -3.06
N GLN A 347 -1.61 22.25 -2.74
CA GLN A 347 -0.90 21.37 -1.82
C GLN A 347 -1.41 21.50 -0.37
N ALA A 348 -1.72 22.72 0.08
CA ALA A 348 -2.18 22.97 1.45
C ALA A 348 -3.52 22.27 1.76
N ALA A 349 -4.41 22.15 0.78
CA ALA A 349 -5.70 21.48 0.94
C ALA A 349 -5.57 19.95 1.12
N GLU A 350 -4.51 19.35 0.62
CA GLU A 350 -4.27 17.91 0.56
C GLU A 350 -4.35 17.25 1.94
N ASN A 351 -3.68 17.81 2.93
CA ASN A 351 -3.66 17.26 4.30
C ASN A 351 -5.07 17.12 4.88
N VAL A 352 -5.90 18.16 4.72
CA VAL A 352 -7.30 18.18 5.21
C VAL A 352 -8.14 17.15 4.47
N LEU A 353 -7.99 17.05 3.15
CA LEU A 353 -8.73 16.09 2.32
C LEU A 353 -8.40 14.64 2.69
N HIS A 354 -7.15 14.37 3.06
CA HIS A 354 -6.77 13.06 3.58
C HIS A 354 -7.40 12.77 4.94
N ASP A 355 -7.39 13.71 5.85
CA ASP A 355 -7.92 13.51 7.21
C ASP A 355 -9.44 13.33 7.21
N LEU A 356 -10.14 13.98 6.28
CA LEU A 356 -11.58 13.81 6.03
C LEU A 356 -11.91 12.52 5.24
N GLY A 357 -10.92 11.75 4.79
CA GLY A 357 -11.14 10.54 4.01
C GLY A 357 -11.66 10.78 2.59
N ILE A 358 -11.39 11.96 2.02
CA ILE A 358 -11.77 12.36 0.66
C ILE A 358 -10.76 11.82 -0.34
N LEU A 359 -9.47 11.99 -0.09
CA LEU A 359 -8.40 11.33 -0.84
C LEU A 359 -8.22 9.91 -0.28
N SER A 360 -8.45 8.92 -1.14
CA SER A 360 -8.65 7.53 -0.71
C SER A 360 -7.35 6.76 -0.54
N MET A 361 -6.27 7.17 -1.21
CA MET A 361 -4.98 6.47 -1.25
C MET A 361 -3.80 7.43 -1.14
N VAL A 362 -2.68 6.88 -0.65
CA VAL A 362 -1.35 7.48 -0.72
C VAL A 362 -0.47 6.56 -1.57
N SER A 363 0.28 7.13 -2.49
CA SER A 363 1.27 6.46 -3.33
C SER A 363 2.59 7.23 -3.29
N SER A 364 3.63 6.73 -3.94
CA SER A 364 4.95 7.37 -3.83
C SER A 364 5.28 8.32 -4.99
N ASP A 365 4.89 7.99 -6.20
CA ASP A 365 5.47 8.57 -7.42
C ASP A 365 6.98 8.29 -7.51
N SER A 366 7.35 7.07 -7.13
CA SER A 366 8.73 6.65 -6.95
C SER A 366 9.57 6.80 -8.21
N GLN A 367 10.76 7.32 -8.04
CA GLN A 367 11.79 7.57 -9.07
C GLN A 367 11.46 8.69 -10.07
N ALA A 368 10.30 9.38 -9.93
CA ALA A 368 10.00 10.62 -10.61
C ALA A 368 9.86 11.76 -9.59
N MET A 369 8.66 11.95 -9.03
CA MET A 369 8.39 13.05 -8.10
C MET A 369 8.14 12.53 -6.67
N GLY A 370 8.75 11.43 -6.27
CA GLY A 370 8.57 10.89 -4.93
C GLY A 370 9.49 9.74 -4.55
N ARG A 371 9.32 9.23 -3.31
CA ARG A 371 10.23 8.27 -2.69
C ARG A 371 9.45 7.14 -2.04
N ILE A 372 9.53 5.94 -2.61
CA ILE A 372 8.80 4.76 -2.11
C ILE A 372 9.20 4.37 -0.69
N GLY A 373 10.45 4.57 -0.31
CA GLY A 373 10.96 4.30 1.04
C GLY A 373 10.44 5.22 2.14
N GLU A 374 9.58 6.19 1.81
CA GLU A 374 8.99 7.15 2.75
C GLU A 374 7.47 7.02 2.89
N SER A 375 6.82 6.09 2.17
CA SER A 375 5.35 6.06 2.05
C SER A 375 4.63 5.85 3.39
N PHE A 376 5.03 4.86 4.20
CA PHE A 376 4.45 4.68 5.54
C PHE A 376 4.76 5.88 6.44
N MET A 377 6.01 6.32 6.47
CA MET A 377 6.46 7.40 7.33
C MET A 377 5.68 8.69 7.06
N ARG A 378 5.61 9.12 5.80
CA ARG A 378 4.90 10.34 5.38
C ARG A 378 3.40 10.26 5.67
N THR A 379 2.81 9.10 5.44
CA THR A 379 1.39 8.86 5.73
C THR A 379 1.08 9.08 7.22
N PHE A 380 1.88 8.54 8.13
CA PHE A 380 1.64 8.70 9.57
C PHE A 380 2.12 10.04 10.14
N GLN A 381 3.14 10.67 9.54
CA GLN A 381 3.49 12.06 9.83
C GLN A 381 2.32 13.00 9.50
N MET A 382 1.66 12.81 8.35
CA MET A 382 0.46 13.58 7.98
C MET A 382 -0.68 13.34 8.97
N ALA A 383 -0.95 12.10 9.37
CA ALA A 383 -1.98 11.80 10.36
C ALA A 383 -1.72 12.50 11.70
N SER A 384 -0.46 12.51 12.16
CA SER A 384 -0.04 13.21 13.37
C SER A 384 -0.14 14.73 13.21
N PHE A 385 0.31 15.26 12.09
CA PHE A 385 0.18 16.69 11.78
C PHE A 385 -1.30 17.13 11.82
N MET A 386 -2.20 16.37 11.20
CA MET A 386 -3.63 16.69 11.19
C MET A 386 -4.27 16.61 12.58
N LYS A 387 -3.85 15.64 13.42
CA LYS A 387 -4.28 15.60 14.81
C LYS A 387 -3.90 16.87 15.56
N ASN A 388 -2.67 17.34 15.37
CA ASN A 388 -2.17 18.56 16.04
C ASN A 388 -2.84 19.84 15.51
N ALA A 389 -3.16 19.88 14.20
CA ALA A 389 -3.78 21.03 13.57
C ALA A 389 -5.30 21.13 13.82
N CYS A 390 -6.01 20.00 13.77
CA CYS A 390 -7.48 19.94 13.76
C CYS A 390 -8.08 19.19 14.97
N GLY A 391 -7.27 18.62 15.85
CA GLY A 391 -7.74 17.83 16.99
C GLY A 391 -8.15 16.40 16.62
N LYS A 392 -8.94 15.76 17.48
CA LYS A 392 -9.42 14.38 17.24
C LYS A 392 -10.51 14.37 16.17
N LEU A 393 -10.64 13.25 15.46
CA LEU A 393 -11.78 13.01 14.58
C LEU A 393 -13.04 12.73 15.41
N ALA A 394 -14.21 13.03 14.84
CA ALA A 394 -15.49 12.75 15.50
C ALA A 394 -15.70 11.24 15.76
N GLU A 395 -15.12 10.41 14.91
CA GLU A 395 -15.21 8.95 15.00
C GLU A 395 -14.20 8.32 15.96
N ASP A 396 -13.17 9.08 16.41
CA ASP A 396 -12.21 8.60 17.41
C ASP A 396 -12.86 8.59 18.81
N ALA A 397 -12.59 7.56 19.59
CA ALA A 397 -12.97 7.53 21.00
C ALA A 397 -12.11 8.52 21.83
N ASP A 398 -12.52 8.76 23.08
CA ASP A 398 -11.76 9.66 23.95
C ASP A 398 -10.42 9.03 24.35
N GLY A 399 -9.35 9.74 24.00
CA GLY A 399 -8.00 9.39 24.37
C GLY A 399 -7.30 8.35 23.52
N ASN A 400 -7.84 7.98 22.35
CA ASN A 400 -7.13 7.24 21.33
C ASN A 400 -7.42 7.80 19.92
N ASP A 401 -6.66 7.35 18.92
CA ASP A 401 -6.76 7.77 17.53
C ASP A 401 -7.04 6.57 16.61
N ASN A 402 -7.73 5.56 17.11
CA ASN A 402 -7.93 4.30 16.40
C ASN A 402 -8.55 4.51 15.03
N PHE A 403 -9.62 5.31 14.94
CA PHE A 403 -10.29 5.52 13.65
C PHE A 403 -9.39 6.25 12.65
N ARG A 404 -8.68 7.32 13.09
CA ARG A 404 -7.71 8.04 12.24
C ARG A 404 -6.61 7.10 11.77
N VAL A 405 -5.98 6.33 12.65
CA VAL A 405 -4.91 5.38 12.31
C VAL A 405 -5.42 4.34 11.31
N LEU A 406 -6.61 3.77 11.52
CA LEU A 406 -7.21 2.81 10.61
C LEU A 406 -7.62 3.42 9.26
N ARG A 407 -8.00 4.70 9.22
CA ARG A 407 -8.21 5.47 7.98
C ARG A 407 -6.92 5.59 7.18
N TYR A 408 -5.82 5.93 7.85
CA TYR A 408 -4.53 6.14 7.18
C TYR A 408 -3.86 4.83 6.76
N ILE A 409 -3.96 3.75 7.57
CA ILE A 409 -3.45 2.44 7.15
C ILE A 409 -4.19 1.92 5.92
N ALA A 410 -5.49 2.16 5.80
CA ALA A 410 -6.28 1.76 4.64
C ALA A 410 -5.76 2.38 3.33
N LYS A 411 -5.23 3.62 3.38
CA LYS A 411 -4.75 4.35 2.20
C LYS A 411 -3.55 3.70 1.51
N ILE A 412 -2.75 2.94 2.26
CA ILE A 412 -1.51 2.32 1.78
C ILE A 412 -1.57 0.79 1.78
N THR A 413 -2.70 0.20 2.14
CA THR A 413 -2.88 -1.25 2.19
C THR A 413 -4.12 -1.68 1.40
N ILE A 414 -5.30 -1.69 2.02
CA ILE A 414 -6.51 -2.28 1.41
C ILE A 414 -7.09 -1.43 0.26
N ASN A 415 -7.03 -0.10 0.32
CA ASN A 415 -7.62 0.74 -0.73
C ASN A 415 -6.90 0.61 -2.07
N PRO A 416 -5.56 0.65 -2.18
CA PRO A 416 -4.88 0.33 -3.42
C PRO A 416 -5.11 -1.13 -3.86
N ALA A 417 -5.23 -2.09 -2.94
CA ALA A 417 -5.58 -3.47 -3.29
C ALA A 417 -6.95 -3.58 -3.96
N ILE A 418 -7.95 -2.87 -3.44
CA ILE A 418 -9.29 -2.80 -4.04
C ILE A 418 -9.20 -2.12 -5.41
N THR A 419 -8.53 -0.97 -5.49
CA THR A 419 -8.40 -0.16 -6.70
C THR A 419 -7.81 -0.96 -7.87
N TYR A 420 -6.79 -1.75 -7.62
CA TYR A 420 -6.13 -2.57 -8.64
C TYR A 420 -6.66 -4.01 -8.74
N GLY A 421 -7.75 -4.34 -8.03
CA GLY A 421 -8.42 -5.63 -8.14
C GLY A 421 -7.63 -6.82 -7.61
N VAL A 422 -6.82 -6.59 -6.55
CA VAL A 422 -5.98 -7.62 -5.90
C VAL A 422 -6.34 -7.86 -4.44
N SER A 423 -7.44 -7.30 -3.96
CA SER A 423 -7.88 -7.40 -2.57
C SER A 423 -8.23 -8.83 -2.10
N ASP A 424 -8.42 -9.77 -3.03
CA ASP A 424 -8.56 -11.19 -2.70
C ASP A 424 -7.24 -11.82 -2.26
N TYR A 425 -6.13 -11.22 -2.66
CA TYR A 425 -4.79 -11.77 -2.40
C TYR A 425 -4.05 -11.02 -1.30
N LEU A 426 -4.23 -9.69 -1.19
CA LEU A 426 -3.40 -8.78 -0.41
C LEU A 426 -4.22 -7.66 0.26
N GLY A 427 -3.54 -6.83 1.04
CA GLY A 427 -4.04 -5.52 1.52
C GLY A 427 -4.67 -5.55 2.90
N SER A 428 -4.88 -6.70 3.52
CA SER A 428 -5.37 -6.81 4.90
C SER A 428 -4.87 -8.09 5.57
N VAL A 429 -4.93 -8.11 6.89
CA VAL A 429 -4.60 -9.28 7.70
C VAL A 429 -5.85 -10.15 7.80
N GLU A 430 -6.03 -11.04 6.83
CA GLU A 430 -7.21 -11.91 6.71
C GLU A 430 -6.82 -13.33 6.29
N LYS A 431 -7.54 -14.31 6.83
CA LYS A 431 -7.34 -15.74 6.48
C LYS A 431 -7.43 -15.96 4.96
N GLY A 432 -6.49 -16.70 4.41
CA GLY A 432 -6.41 -17.10 3.00
C GLY A 432 -5.65 -16.12 2.10
N LYS A 433 -5.39 -14.89 2.55
CA LYS A 433 -4.53 -13.95 1.82
C LYS A 433 -3.07 -14.33 1.95
N VAL A 434 -2.27 -13.92 0.97
CA VAL A 434 -0.82 -14.10 1.01
C VAL A 434 -0.26 -13.41 2.25
N ALA A 435 0.63 -14.09 2.95
CA ALA A 435 1.24 -13.59 4.18
C ALA A 435 2.33 -12.55 3.86
N ASP A 436 1.89 -11.41 3.32
CA ASP A 436 2.68 -10.20 3.13
C ASP A 436 2.43 -9.29 4.33
N LEU A 437 3.31 -9.35 5.31
CA LEU A 437 3.13 -8.77 6.63
C LEU A 437 4.35 -7.95 7.04
N VAL A 438 4.12 -6.91 7.84
CA VAL A 438 5.19 -6.08 8.40
C VAL A 438 5.12 -6.05 9.91
N LEU A 439 6.24 -6.35 10.54
CA LEU A 439 6.41 -6.23 11.98
C LEU A 439 7.18 -4.95 12.32
N TRP A 440 6.65 -4.20 13.26
CA TRP A 440 7.18 -2.94 13.72
C TRP A 440 7.47 -2.97 15.23
N GLU A 441 8.60 -2.44 15.64
CA GLU A 441 8.75 -1.98 17.02
C GLU A 441 7.97 -0.67 17.16
N PRO A 442 7.14 -0.49 18.21
CA PRO A 442 6.26 0.68 18.33
C PRO A 442 6.97 2.02 18.15
N GLN A 443 8.18 2.17 18.68
CA GLN A 443 8.99 3.39 18.58
C GLN A 443 9.47 3.70 17.15
N PHE A 444 9.45 2.72 16.25
CA PHE A 444 9.86 2.86 14.86
C PHE A 444 8.71 2.66 13.86
N PHE A 445 7.48 2.66 14.36
CA PHE A 445 6.28 2.45 13.53
C PHE A 445 6.24 3.44 12.36
N GLY A 446 6.01 2.90 11.17
CA GLY A 446 5.93 3.66 9.92
C GLY A 446 7.28 4.08 9.33
N ALA A 447 8.33 4.18 10.16
CA ALA A 447 9.64 4.64 9.70
C ALA A 447 10.61 3.49 9.40
N LYS A 448 10.63 2.46 10.25
CA LYS A 448 11.65 1.41 10.21
C LYS A 448 11.07 0.05 10.61
N PRO A 449 10.67 -0.78 9.64
CA PRO A 449 10.22 -2.15 9.93
C PRO A 449 11.29 -2.95 10.68
N LYS A 450 10.86 -3.77 11.64
CA LYS A 450 11.74 -4.78 12.23
C LYS A 450 11.95 -5.93 11.26
N MET A 451 10.87 -6.39 10.64
CA MET A 451 10.87 -7.46 9.64
C MET A 451 9.79 -7.21 8.60
N VAL A 452 10.06 -7.62 7.36
CA VAL A 452 9.07 -7.74 6.30
C VAL A 452 8.99 -9.21 5.91
N ILE A 453 7.79 -9.76 6.06
CA ILE A 453 7.44 -11.13 5.67
C ILE A 453 6.77 -11.05 4.32
N LYS A 454 7.20 -11.87 3.38
CA LYS A 454 6.72 -11.92 2.01
C LYS A 454 6.36 -13.35 1.64
N GLY A 455 5.08 -13.62 1.35
CA GLY A 455 4.64 -14.98 1.07
C GLY A 455 5.01 -15.96 2.19
N GLY A 456 4.92 -15.52 3.45
CA GLY A 456 5.20 -16.35 4.62
C GLY A 456 6.67 -16.49 5.03
N LEU A 457 7.62 -15.96 4.25
CA LEU A 457 9.05 -16.01 4.59
C LEU A 457 9.59 -14.61 4.93
N ILE A 458 10.57 -14.55 5.84
CA ILE A 458 11.27 -13.30 6.16
C ILE A 458 12.11 -12.92 4.94
N ASN A 459 11.70 -11.81 4.31
CA ASN A 459 12.29 -11.30 3.08
C ASN A 459 13.30 -10.19 3.38
N TRP A 460 13.02 -9.34 4.37
CA TRP A 460 13.81 -8.19 4.73
C TRP A 460 13.81 -7.99 6.25
N SER A 461 14.97 -7.64 6.82
CA SER A 461 15.05 -7.38 8.27
C SER A 461 16.14 -6.38 8.57
N ASN A 462 15.94 -5.63 9.65
CA ASN A 462 16.95 -4.75 10.22
C ASN A 462 17.80 -5.52 11.21
N MET A 463 19.09 -5.70 10.93
CA MET A 463 20.00 -6.44 11.79
C MET A 463 21.44 -5.90 11.75
N GLY A 464 22.22 -6.25 12.75
CA GLY A 464 23.62 -5.89 12.90
C GLY A 464 24.57 -6.61 11.95
N ASP A 465 25.84 -6.65 12.32
CA ASP A 465 26.89 -7.32 11.52
C ASP A 465 26.61 -8.83 11.45
N PRO A 466 26.54 -9.41 10.23
CA PRO A 466 26.34 -10.84 10.05
C PRO A 466 27.47 -11.72 10.62
N ASN A 467 28.65 -11.17 10.82
CA ASN A 467 29.80 -11.86 11.44
C ASN A 467 29.81 -11.77 12.98
N ALA A 468 28.86 -11.04 13.57
CA ALA A 468 28.76 -10.97 15.02
C ALA A 468 28.22 -12.28 15.58
N SER A 469 28.57 -12.58 16.82
CA SER A 469 28.04 -13.75 17.53
C SER A 469 26.54 -13.64 17.89
N LEU A 470 25.99 -12.43 17.79
CA LEU A 470 24.58 -12.11 17.98
C LEU A 470 24.10 -11.21 16.84
N PRO A 471 22.80 -11.23 16.46
CA PRO A 471 22.28 -10.39 15.36
C PRO A 471 22.04 -8.91 15.76
N THR A 472 22.31 -8.51 17.00
CA THR A 472 21.93 -7.23 17.59
C THR A 472 23.00 -6.13 17.67
N PRO A 473 24.32 -6.35 17.36
CA PRO A 473 25.29 -5.26 17.45
C PRO A 473 24.94 -4.08 16.54
N GLN A 474 25.15 -2.88 17.07
CA GLN A 474 24.99 -1.64 16.32
C GLN A 474 26.26 -1.33 15.48
N PRO A 475 26.13 -0.69 14.32
CA PRO A 475 24.87 -0.25 13.71
C PRO A 475 24.10 -1.38 13.02
N CYS A 476 22.75 -1.32 13.12
CA CYS A 476 21.88 -2.21 12.38
C CYS A 476 21.51 -1.61 11.02
N TYR A 477 21.47 -2.46 10.01
CA TYR A 477 21.11 -2.08 8.63
C TYR A 477 19.99 -2.98 8.11
N TYR A 478 19.22 -2.47 7.16
CA TYR A 478 18.29 -3.30 6.39
C TYR A 478 19.05 -4.28 5.52
N ARG A 479 18.70 -5.54 5.67
CA ARG A 479 19.36 -6.62 4.94
C ARG A 479 18.33 -7.54 4.30
N PRO A 480 18.59 -8.03 3.06
CA PRO A 480 17.80 -9.10 2.49
C PRO A 480 18.00 -10.38 3.30
N MET A 481 16.90 -11.06 3.56
CA MET A 481 16.87 -12.35 4.24
C MET A 481 16.59 -13.47 3.24
N TYR A 482 16.59 -14.72 3.69
CA TYR A 482 16.43 -15.89 2.81
C TYR A 482 15.22 -15.82 1.88
N GLY A 483 14.12 -15.19 2.30
CA GLY A 483 12.93 -14.95 1.48
C GLY A 483 13.16 -14.06 0.25
N ALA A 484 14.28 -13.32 0.19
CA ALA A 484 14.65 -12.46 -0.95
C ALA A 484 15.61 -13.12 -1.95
N PHE A 485 15.95 -14.42 -1.79
CA PHE A 485 16.97 -15.06 -2.59
C PHE A 485 16.50 -16.30 -3.37
N GLY A 486 17.17 -16.52 -4.49
CA GLY A 486 17.13 -17.76 -5.24
C GLY A 486 15.73 -18.15 -5.74
N ARG A 487 15.44 -19.42 -5.65
CA ARG A 487 14.17 -19.99 -6.12
C ARG A 487 13.00 -19.81 -5.15
N THR A 488 13.19 -19.10 -4.03
CA THR A 488 12.10 -18.73 -3.13
C THR A 488 11.16 -17.71 -3.76
N LEU A 489 11.70 -16.80 -4.60
CA LEU A 489 10.93 -15.72 -5.22
C LEU A 489 9.74 -16.21 -6.07
N PRO A 490 9.86 -17.27 -6.89
CA PRO A 490 8.72 -17.87 -7.58
C PRO A 490 7.55 -18.28 -6.68
N GLU A 491 7.84 -18.71 -5.47
CA GLU A 491 6.83 -19.22 -4.53
C GLU A 491 6.26 -18.14 -3.61
N THR A 492 6.94 -16.99 -3.48
CA THR A 492 6.56 -15.93 -2.52
C THR A 492 6.13 -14.64 -3.19
N CYS A 493 6.41 -14.45 -4.48
CA CYS A 493 6.13 -13.21 -5.20
C CYS A 493 5.11 -13.40 -6.33
N LEU A 494 4.24 -12.40 -6.49
CA LEU A 494 3.16 -12.38 -7.48
C LEU A 494 3.50 -11.44 -8.64
N SER A 495 3.18 -11.87 -9.86
CA SER A 495 3.02 -11.00 -11.03
C SER A 495 1.53 -10.85 -11.33
N PHE A 496 1.02 -9.63 -11.28
CA PHE A 496 -0.38 -9.34 -11.57
C PHE A 496 -0.53 -8.99 -13.05
N VAL A 497 -1.47 -9.66 -13.70
CA VAL A 497 -1.77 -9.51 -15.14
C VAL A 497 -3.27 -9.32 -15.35
N SER A 498 -3.67 -8.96 -16.55
CA SER A 498 -5.10 -8.96 -16.92
C SER A 498 -5.71 -10.36 -16.89
N GLY A 499 -7.02 -10.45 -16.71
CA GLY A 499 -7.75 -11.72 -16.82
C GLY A 499 -7.59 -12.38 -18.19
N ALA A 500 -7.53 -11.60 -19.27
CA ALA A 500 -7.33 -12.09 -20.62
C ALA A 500 -5.95 -12.75 -20.82
N ALA A 501 -4.89 -12.08 -20.38
CA ALA A 501 -3.53 -12.63 -20.44
C ALA A 501 -3.39 -13.90 -19.58
N PHE A 502 -4.00 -13.91 -18.39
CA PHE A 502 -4.02 -15.08 -17.52
C PHE A 502 -4.70 -16.28 -18.18
N GLN A 503 -5.89 -16.07 -18.77
CA GLN A 503 -6.65 -17.12 -19.45
C GLN A 503 -5.96 -17.63 -20.73
N SER A 504 -5.17 -16.79 -21.40
CA SER A 504 -4.38 -17.17 -22.57
C SER A 504 -3.09 -17.92 -22.25
N GLY A 505 -2.83 -18.24 -20.97
CA GLY A 505 -1.65 -18.98 -20.55
C GLY A 505 -0.34 -18.17 -20.65
N ILE A 506 -0.36 -16.90 -20.23
CA ILE A 506 0.83 -16.03 -20.30
C ILE A 506 2.01 -16.60 -19.51
N LYS A 507 1.76 -17.29 -18.40
CA LYS A 507 2.81 -17.90 -17.57
C LYS A 507 3.60 -18.93 -18.38
N GLU A 508 2.90 -19.83 -19.06
CA GLU A 508 3.48 -20.88 -19.88
C GLU A 508 4.14 -20.30 -21.13
N ARG A 509 3.49 -19.34 -21.80
CA ARG A 509 3.97 -18.69 -23.02
C ARG A 509 5.29 -17.95 -22.82
N LEU A 510 5.46 -17.29 -21.68
CA LEU A 510 6.68 -16.54 -21.33
C LEU A 510 7.62 -17.35 -20.42
N HIS A 511 7.30 -18.60 -20.09
CA HIS A 511 8.05 -19.45 -19.18
C HIS A 511 8.30 -18.79 -17.81
N LEU A 512 7.30 -18.05 -17.29
CA LEU A 512 7.42 -17.39 -16.00
C LEU A 512 7.39 -18.41 -14.87
N HIS A 513 8.30 -18.24 -13.91
CA HIS A 513 8.37 -19.10 -12.73
C HIS A 513 7.50 -18.58 -11.60
N ARG A 514 7.36 -17.26 -11.47
CA ARG A 514 6.57 -16.61 -10.41
C ARG A 514 5.10 -17.01 -10.45
N MET A 515 4.45 -16.88 -9.31
CA MET A 515 2.99 -16.97 -9.26
C MET A 515 2.39 -15.83 -10.08
N VAL A 516 1.57 -16.17 -11.08
CA VAL A 516 0.83 -15.20 -11.89
C VAL A 516 -0.62 -15.19 -11.42
N GLN A 517 -1.18 -14.02 -11.16
CA GLN A 517 -2.56 -13.86 -10.72
C GLN A 517 -3.27 -12.78 -11.54
N PRO A 518 -4.54 -12.98 -11.91
CA PRO A 518 -5.30 -11.97 -12.62
C PRO A 518 -5.84 -10.91 -11.67
N VAL A 519 -5.83 -9.64 -12.11
CA VAL A 519 -6.63 -8.58 -11.48
C VAL A 519 -8.12 -8.80 -11.77
N ARG A 520 -9.00 -8.38 -10.86
CA ARG A 520 -10.45 -8.62 -10.95
C ARG A 520 -11.25 -7.53 -10.27
N ARG A 521 -12.49 -7.33 -10.73
CA ARG A 521 -13.49 -6.45 -10.09
C ARG A 521 -13.03 -5.01 -9.95
N THR A 522 -12.39 -4.48 -11.00
CA THR A 522 -11.89 -3.11 -11.01
C THR A 522 -12.90 -2.09 -11.54
N ARG A 523 -13.95 -2.52 -12.28
CA ARG A 523 -14.79 -1.61 -13.09
C ARG A 523 -16.09 -1.13 -12.45
N GLN A 524 -16.54 -1.77 -11.39
CA GLN A 524 -17.75 -1.35 -10.66
C GLN A 524 -17.43 -0.71 -9.31
N LEU A 525 -16.19 -0.26 -9.15
CA LEU A 525 -15.75 0.39 -7.93
C LEU A 525 -16.24 1.84 -7.86
N THR A 526 -16.54 2.23 -6.65
CA THR A 526 -16.85 3.60 -6.30
C THR A 526 -16.09 3.98 -5.03
N LYS A 527 -16.12 5.25 -4.66
CA LYS A 527 -15.56 5.71 -3.38
C LYS A 527 -16.20 5.03 -2.16
N TYR A 528 -17.42 4.52 -2.27
CA TYR A 528 -18.05 3.72 -1.19
C TYR A 528 -17.32 2.40 -0.92
N ASN A 529 -16.53 1.90 -1.87
CA ASN A 529 -15.70 0.71 -1.67
C ASN A 529 -14.37 1.02 -0.97
N MET A 530 -13.99 2.30 -0.85
CA MET A 530 -12.77 2.72 -0.19
C MET A 530 -12.94 2.68 1.32
N VAL A 531 -12.27 1.73 1.96
CA VAL A 531 -12.37 1.48 3.40
C VAL A 531 -11.99 2.75 4.17
N ARG A 532 -12.93 3.28 4.97
CA ARG A 532 -12.80 4.51 5.78
C ARG A 532 -12.45 5.79 5.01
N ASN A 533 -12.49 5.76 3.67
CA ASN A 533 -12.01 6.83 2.78
C ASN A 533 -12.97 7.12 1.61
N GLY A 534 -14.26 7.06 1.87
CA GLY A 534 -15.33 7.29 0.90
C GLY A 534 -15.92 8.70 0.93
N GLY A 535 -15.25 9.69 1.51
CA GLY A 535 -15.75 11.07 1.61
C GLY A 535 -15.96 11.72 0.24
N MET A 536 -17.14 12.36 0.03
CA MET A 536 -17.52 13.02 -1.22
C MET A 536 -18.18 14.38 -0.94
N PRO A 537 -17.41 15.39 -0.49
CA PRO A 537 -17.94 16.73 -0.31
C PRO A 537 -18.18 17.40 -1.66
N LYS A 538 -19.02 18.41 -1.68
CA LYS A 538 -19.05 19.33 -2.82
C LYS A 538 -17.78 20.20 -2.78
N ILE A 539 -16.99 20.15 -3.85
CA ILE A 539 -15.77 20.94 -4.00
C ILE A 539 -16.00 21.96 -5.10
N ASP A 540 -15.99 23.24 -4.72
CA ASP A 540 -16.03 24.35 -5.66
C ASP A 540 -14.64 25.03 -5.66
N VAL A 541 -14.06 25.23 -6.82
CA VAL A 541 -12.77 25.90 -7.01
C VAL A 541 -13.00 27.22 -7.73
N ASN A 542 -12.48 28.31 -7.18
CA ASN A 542 -12.48 29.60 -7.89
C ASN A 542 -11.25 29.66 -8.81
N PRO A 543 -11.42 29.64 -10.14
CA PRO A 543 -10.29 29.60 -11.07
C PRO A 543 -9.45 30.90 -11.10
N GLU A 544 -10.01 32.04 -10.65
CA GLU A 544 -9.29 33.33 -10.66
C GLU A 544 -8.38 33.47 -9.44
N THR A 545 -8.83 33.02 -8.28
CA THR A 545 -8.11 33.18 -7.02
C THR A 545 -7.38 31.89 -6.57
N VAL A 546 -7.66 30.77 -7.27
CA VAL A 546 -7.23 29.42 -6.88
C VAL A 546 -7.65 29.05 -5.44
N SER A 547 -8.60 29.82 -4.89
CA SER A 547 -9.13 29.52 -3.57
C SER A 547 -10.18 28.40 -3.65
N TYR A 548 -10.05 27.42 -2.80
CA TYR A 548 -11.09 26.43 -2.56
C TYR A 548 -12.12 27.05 -1.62
N THR A 549 -13.20 27.58 -2.20
CA THR A 549 -14.31 28.05 -1.42
C THR A 549 -15.18 26.86 -1.06
N HIS A 550 -15.30 26.64 0.24
CA HIS A 550 -16.24 25.72 0.87
C HIS A 550 -15.94 24.22 0.61
N LEU A 551 -14.86 23.70 1.19
CA LEU A 551 -15.08 22.56 2.03
C LEU A 551 -16.14 23.01 3.03
N THR A 552 -17.42 22.81 2.75
CA THR A 552 -18.42 22.78 3.79
C THR A 552 -18.04 21.56 4.62
N LEU A 553 -17.14 21.80 5.57
CA LEU A 553 -17.01 20.90 6.71
C LEU A 553 -18.44 20.76 7.20
N PRO A 554 -18.96 19.55 7.42
CA PRO A 554 -20.20 19.43 8.14
C PRO A 554 -19.99 20.26 9.40
N THR A 555 -20.82 21.26 9.58
CA THR A 555 -20.80 22.11 10.75
C THR A 555 -20.91 21.15 11.90
N ILE A 556 -19.80 20.94 12.62
CA ILE A 556 -19.83 20.23 13.88
C ILE A 556 -20.60 21.17 14.80
N ALA A 557 -21.90 20.87 14.98
CA ALA A 557 -22.72 21.52 15.95
C ALA A 557 -22.40 20.91 17.33
#